data_25afdeca87f8488b7a7a6af8ce735950
#
_entry.id   25afdeca87f8488b7a7a6af8ce735950
#
_cell.length_a   1.000
_cell.length_b   1.000
_cell.length_c   1.000
_cell.angle_alpha   90.00
_cell.angle_beta   90.00
_cell.angle_gamma   90.00
#
_symmetry.space_group_name_H-M   'P 1'
#
loop_
_entity.id
_entity.type
_entity.pdbx_description
1 polymer ?
#
loop_
_entity_poly.entity_id
_entity_poly.type
_entity_poly.pdbx_seq_one_letter_code
_entity_poly.pdbx_strand_id
1 'polypeptide(L)'
;MNALRIIEDAIRRNTTTGQAHRLMCFLAAVYNGPEYPFDLTELRALDCELANACLDYLNYDRLGRREVHRHLSSGDAELQRWIDDYGLRPRCALTD
;
A
#
# COMPACT_ATOMS: atom_id res chain seq x y z
N MET A 1 9.09 5.44 10.46
CA MET A 1 8.45 6.52 9.70
C MET A 1 6.96 6.52 9.99
N ASN A 2 6.44 7.68 10.40
CA ASN A 2 5.06 7.78 10.89
C ASN A 2 3.99 7.56 9.83
N ALA A 3 4.22 8.05 8.62
CA ALA A 3 3.23 7.92 7.56
C ALA A 3 2.94 6.45 7.25
N LEU A 4 3.97 5.63 7.14
CA LEU A 4 3.78 4.21 6.86
C LEU A 4 3.08 3.52 8.03
N ARG A 5 3.38 3.92 9.27
CA ARG A 5 2.73 3.35 10.43
C ARG A 5 1.23 3.67 10.47
N ILE A 6 0.87 4.89 10.07
CA ILE A 6 -0.54 5.26 9.94
C ILE A 6 -1.24 4.36 8.94
N ILE A 7 -0.60 4.11 7.80
CA ILE A 7 -1.15 3.23 6.77
C ILE A 7 -1.30 1.80 7.28
N GLU A 8 -0.25 1.26 7.91
CA GLU A 8 -0.28 -0.10 8.46
C GLU A 8 -1.40 -0.26 9.48
N ASP A 9 -1.51 0.69 10.40
CA ASP A 9 -2.53 0.62 11.44
C ASP A 9 -3.92 0.67 10.86
N ALA A 10 -4.13 1.49 9.85
CA ALA A 10 -5.44 1.59 9.20
C ALA A 10 -5.81 0.27 8.52
N ILE A 11 -4.86 -0.37 7.85
CA ILE A 11 -5.10 -1.66 7.20
C ILE A 11 -5.47 -2.71 8.26
N ARG A 12 -4.73 -2.76 9.36
CA ARG A 12 -4.97 -3.77 10.40
C ARG A 12 -6.31 -3.58 11.11
N ARG A 13 -6.71 -2.32 11.33
CA ARG A 13 -7.95 -2.02 12.06
C ARG A 13 -9.19 -2.08 11.21
N ASN A 14 -9.06 -1.85 9.90
CA ASN A 14 -10.21 -1.65 9.02
C ASN A 14 -10.21 -2.60 7.83
N THR A 15 -9.89 -3.88 8.08
CA THR A 15 -9.71 -4.86 7.01
C THR A 15 -10.95 -5.08 6.15
N THR A 16 -12.13 -4.68 6.64
CA THR A 16 -13.38 -4.85 5.88
C THR A 16 -13.82 -3.57 5.17
N THR A 17 -13.09 -2.48 5.29
CA THR A 17 -13.50 -1.22 4.67
C THR A 17 -12.85 -1.04 3.31
N GLY A 18 -13.50 -0.23 2.46
CA GLY A 18 -12.94 0.14 1.17
C GLY A 18 -11.65 0.92 1.30
N GLN A 19 -11.48 1.67 2.39
CA GLN A 19 -10.25 2.43 2.61
C GLN A 19 -9.05 1.52 2.83
N ALA A 20 -9.23 0.45 3.60
CA ALA A 20 -8.16 -0.52 3.82
C ALA A 20 -7.75 -1.16 2.49
N HIS A 21 -8.71 -1.50 1.66
CA HIS A 21 -8.43 -2.07 0.34
C HIS A 21 -7.61 -1.09 -0.52
N ARG A 22 -8.02 0.17 -0.54
CA ARG A 22 -7.30 1.20 -1.30
C ARG A 22 -5.88 1.40 -0.80
N LEU A 23 -5.69 1.41 0.52
CA LEU A 23 -4.37 1.53 1.12
C LEU A 23 -3.49 0.34 0.75
N MET A 24 -4.09 -0.85 0.72
CA MET A 24 -3.34 -2.05 0.34
C MET A 24 -2.92 -1.99 -1.12
N CYS A 25 -3.80 -1.52 -2.01
CA CYS A 25 -3.45 -1.32 -3.41
C CYS A 25 -2.31 -0.31 -3.55
N PHE A 26 -2.33 0.74 -2.73
CA PHE A 26 -1.27 1.73 -2.72
C PHE A 26 0.08 1.10 -2.31
N LEU A 27 0.09 0.32 -1.23
CA LEU A 27 1.33 -0.32 -0.78
C LEU A 27 1.86 -1.33 -1.79
N ALA A 28 0.96 -2.09 -2.42
CA ALA A 28 1.38 -3.04 -3.45
C ALA A 28 2.02 -2.31 -4.64
N ALA A 29 1.47 -1.16 -5.00
CA ALA A 29 2.01 -0.35 -6.09
C ALA A 29 3.38 0.22 -5.76
N VAL A 30 3.58 0.63 -4.50
CA VAL A 30 4.90 1.09 -4.06
C VAL A 30 5.90 -0.06 -4.06
N TYR A 31 5.43 -1.24 -3.66
CA TYR A 31 6.27 -2.43 -3.61
C TYR A 31 6.69 -2.88 -5.02
N ASN A 32 5.73 -2.91 -5.96
CA ASN A 32 6.01 -3.35 -7.33
C ASN A 32 4.98 -2.73 -8.28
N GLY A 33 5.21 -1.47 -8.63
CA GLY A 33 4.28 -0.70 -9.45
C GLY A 33 3.94 -1.31 -10.80
N PRO A 34 4.91 -1.86 -11.55
CA PRO A 34 4.60 -2.47 -12.84
C PRO A 34 3.61 -3.63 -12.73
N GLU A 35 3.65 -4.38 -11.65
CA GLU A 35 2.75 -5.53 -11.44
C GLU A 35 1.44 -5.13 -10.76
N TYR A 36 1.45 -4.05 -9.95
CA TYR A 36 0.28 -3.59 -9.21
C TYR A 36 0.02 -2.13 -9.48
N PRO A 37 -0.41 -1.75 -10.71
CA PRO A 37 -0.67 -0.34 -11.04
C PRO A 37 -1.73 0.23 -10.11
N PHE A 38 -1.55 1.49 -9.73
CA PHE A 38 -2.46 2.17 -8.82
C PHE A 38 -3.08 3.39 -9.50
N ASP A 39 -4.40 3.50 -9.44
CA ASP A 39 -5.12 4.65 -9.96
C ASP A 39 -5.01 5.79 -8.96
N LEU A 40 -4.34 6.85 -9.34
CA LEU A 40 -4.12 8.00 -8.44
C LEU A 40 -5.42 8.61 -7.94
N THR A 41 -6.51 8.48 -8.69
CA THR A 41 -7.78 9.03 -8.25
C THR A 41 -8.35 8.30 -7.02
N GLU A 42 -7.86 7.13 -6.71
CA GLU A 42 -8.26 6.41 -5.51
C GLU A 42 -7.89 7.17 -4.24
N LEU A 43 -6.90 8.05 -4.31
CA LEU A 43 -6.52 8.90 -3.18
C LEU A 43 -7.66 9.82 -2.76
N ARG A 44 -8.55 10.18 -3.69
CA ARG A 44 -9.69 11.05 -3.39
C ARG A 44 -10.73 10.37 -2.51
N ALA A 45 -10.76 9.04 -2.51
CA ALA A 45 -11.72 8.27 -1.74
C ALA A 45 -11.23 7.95 -0.33
N LEU A 46 -10.00 8.31 -0.01
CA LEU A 46 -9.44 8.12 1.32
C LEU A 46 -9.74 9.33 2.20
N ASP A 47 -9.85 9.09 3.52
CA ASP A 47 -9.92 10.19 4.47
C ASP A 47 -8.66 11.05 4.33
N CYS A 48 -8.77 12.34 4.64
CA CYS A 48 -7.64 13.26 4.50
C CYS A 48 -6.38 12.78 5.20
N GLU A 49 -6.53 12.24 6.41
CA GLU A 49 -5.37 11.75 7.16
C GLU A 49 -4.67 10.61 6.41
N LEU A 50 -5.44 9.69 5.86
CA LEU A 50 -4.88 8.55 5.15
C LEU A 50 -4.29 8.96 3.80
N ALA A 51 -4.98 9.85 3.09
CA ALA A 51 -4.45 10.37 1.82
C ALA A 51 -3.13 11.12 2.04
N ASN A 52 -3.09 11.95 3.09
CA ASN A 52 -1.87 12.67 3.43
C ASN A 52 -0.73 11.72 3.82
N ALA A 53 -1.05 10.65 4.52
CA ALA A 53 -0.06 9.65 4.88
C ALA A 53 0.53 8.98 3.63
N CYS A 54 -0.30 8.70 2.64
CA CYS A 54 0.17 8.14 1.36
C CYS A 54 1.13 9.10 0.66
N LEU A 55 0.77 10.38 0.59
CA LEU A 55 1.61 11.39 -0.05
C LEU A 55 2.93 11.57 0.70
N ASP A 56 2.87 11.60 2.02
CA ASP A 56 4.07 11.72 2.84
C ASP A 56 4.98 10.53 2.64
N TYR A 57 4.42 9.33 2.57
CA TYR A 57 5.23 8.15 2.36
C TYR A 57 5.86 8.15 0.96
N LEU A 58 5.12 8.55 -0.07
CA LEU A 58 5.69 8.66 -1.41
C LEU A 58 6.85 9.65 -1.45
N ASN A 59 6.71 10.76 -0.75
CA ASN A 59 7.78 11.75 -0.69
C ASN A 59 9.03 11.18 -0.02
N TYR A 60 8.83 10.36 1.00
CA TYR A 60 9.93 9.68 1.67
C TYR A 60 10.54 8.60 0.76
N ASP A 61 9.68 7.79 0.14
CA ASP A 61 10.11 6.65 -0.68
C ASP A 61 10.95 7.07 -1.89
N ARG A 62 10.56 8.17 -2.55
CA ARG A 62 11.28 8.63 -3.73
C ARG A 62 12.71 9.04 -3.43
N LEU A 63 12.99 9.38 -2.18
CA LEU A 63 14.32 9.77 -1.74
C LEU A 63 15.04 8.63 -1.03
N GLY A 64 14.31 7.59 -0.67
CA GLY A 64 14.83 6.46 0.07
C GLY A 64 15.52 5.45 -0.82
N ARG A 65 16.24 4.54 -0.18
CA ARG A 65 16.97 3.50 -0.88
C ARG A 65 16.52 2.11 -0.47
N ARG A 66 15.42 2.03 0.30
CA ARG A 66 14.89 0.76 0.77
C ARG A 66 13.53 0.49 0.14
N GLU A 67 13.29 -0.77 -0.13
CA GLU A 67 11.97 -1.22 -0.57
C GLU A 67 10.95 -1.07 0.56
N VAL A 68 9.67 -0.89 0.22
CA VAL A 68 8.61 -0.67 1.20
C VAL A 68 8.54 -1.81 2.23
N HIS A 69 8.73 -3.05 1.81
CA HIS A 69 8.64 -4.18 2.74
C HIS A 69 9.70 -4.14 3.83
N ARG A 70 10.78 -3.40 3.64
CA ARG A 70 11.82 -3.25 4.66
C ARG A 70 11.46 -2.21 5.71
N HIS A 71 10.47 -1.37 5.42
CA HIS A 71 9.98 -0.36 6.36
C HIS A 71 8.79 -0.85 7.18
N LEU A 72 8.14 -1.92 6.72
CA LEU A 72 6.99 -2.49 7.43
C LEU A 72 7.45 -3.21 8.69
N SER A 73 6.62 -3.18 9.73
CA SER A 73 6.96 -3.79 11.02
C SER A 73 7.24 -5.28 10.90
N SER A 74 6.52 -6.00 10.05
CA SER A 74 6.67 -7.45 9.88
C SER A 74 7.35 -7.83 8.56
N GLY A 75 7.79 -6.84 7.80
CA GLY A 75 8.57 -7.07 6.59
C GLY A 75 7.80 -7.69 5.44
N ASP A 76 8.54 -8.38 4.58
CA ASP A 76 8.01 -8.92 3.33
C ASP A 76 6.90 -9.96 3.54
N ALA A 77 7.02 -10.77 4.57
CA ALA A 77 6.04 -11.84 4.81
C ALA A 77 4.64 -11.28 5.06
N GLU A 78 4.55 -10.20 5.83
CA GLU A 78 3.24 -9.59 6.09
C GLU A 78 2.69 -8.92 4.83
N LEU A 79 3.53 -8.26 4.07
CA LEU A 79 3.10 -7.62 2.84
C LEU A 79 2.55 -8.64 1.85
N GLN A 80 3.23 -9.76 1.66
CA GLN A 80 2.76 -10.81 0.77
C GLN A 80 1.43 -11.39 1.24
N ARG A 81 1.30 -11.59 2.55
CA ARG A 81 0.04 -12.09 3.11
C ARG A 81 -1.10 -11.12 2.86
N TRP A 82 -0.86 -9.81 3.02
CA TRP A 82 -1.88 -8.81 2.74
C TRP A 82 -2.27 -8.79 1.26
N ILE A 83 -1.30 -8.92 0.37
CA ILE A 83 -1.58 -8.98 -1.07
C ILE A 83 -2.52 -10.14 -1.35
N ASP A 84 -2.25 -11.30 -0.77
CA ASP A 84 -3.09 -12.48 -0.95
C ASP A 84 -4.47 -12.30 -0.31
N ASP A 85 -4.50 -11.79 0.92
CA ASP A 85 -5.75 -11.60 1.66
C ASP A 85 -6.71 -10.63 0.98
N TYR A 86 -6.16 -9.60 0.34
CA TYR A 86 -6.97 -8.60 -0.35
C TYR A 86 -7.25 -8.99 -1.80
N GLY A 87 -6.76 -10.14 -2.24
CA GLY A 87 -7.02 -10.64 -3.58
C GLY A 87 -6.35 -9.86 -4.68
N LEU A 88 -5.25 -9.18 -4.38
CA LEU A 88 -4.53 -8.42 -5.39
C LEU A 88 -3.75 -9.39 -6.27
N ARG A 89 -3.80 -9.16 -7.58
CA ARG A 89 -3.12 -10.01 -8.53
C ARG A 89 -2.07 -9.24 -9.30
N PRO A 90 -0.87 -9.79 -9.47
CA PRO A 90 0.13 -9.13 -10.28
C PRO A 90 -0.34 -9.03 -11.73
N ARG A 91 0.08 -7.99 -12.40
CA ARG A 91 -0.31 -7.72 -13.77
C ARG A 91 0.01 -8.90 -14.70
N CYS A 92 1.14 -9.55 -14.48
CA CYS A 92 1.54 -10.68 -15.31
C CYS A 92 0.57 -11.86 -15.20
N ALA A 93 -0.15 -11.98 -14.08
CA ALA A 93 -1.12 -13.04 -13.89
C ALA A 93 -2.46 -12.74 -14.58
N LEU A 94 -2.66 -11.51 -15.03
CA LEU A 94 -3.90 -11.07 -15.68
C LEU A 94 -3.81 -11.09 -17.20
N THR A 95 -2.67 -11.40 -17.75
CA THR A 95 -2.42 -11.29 -19.19
C THR A 95 -2.37 -12.64 -19.91
N ASP A 96 -3.10 -13.55 -19.51
CA ASP A 96 -3.09 -14.83 -20.19
C ASP A 96 -3.76 -14.79 -21.51
#